data_619b7e48f0fa1ec1fb3a47c216a04a57
#
_entry.id   619b7e48f0fa1ec1fb3a47c216a04a57
#
_cell.length_a   1.000
_cell.length_b   1.000
_cell.length_c   1.000
_cell.angle_alpha   90.00
_cell.angle_beta   90.00
_cell.angle_gamma   90.00
#
_symmetry.space_group_name_H-M   'P 1'
#
loop_
_entity.id
_entity.type
_entity.pdbx_description
1 polymer ?
#
loop_
_entity_poly.entity_id
_entity_poly.type
_entity_poly.pdbx_seq_one_letter_code
_entity_poly.pdbx_strand_id
1 'polypeptide(L)'
;MKTPFKLLSFTSAFVLLMSCNSDFGGLSGNYMSDNMQDEQPTEKYKDYDENQFVKVSDQAISTFSVDADGGAYANMRRFMNLGQLPPKAAVRIEEFINYFTFNYPEPTDNENVGLNSELSVCPWNTEHHLLRVGMKGITIPVAQLPNSNFVFLIDVSGSMSAPEKLAVLKSGFNLMVDNLRDNDKVAIVTYAGAAAVLLNSTNGDRKSTIKNAIAKLGAGGSTAGAQGLITAYEIAMKNFIPNGNNRIIIGSDGDFNVGPSTTDELVKLVEEKRKSGVYITVLGVGTGNLNDNMMEQIANKGNGNYEYIDGAQELAKIFINEKAKFYTVAKDSKIQITFNPDKVSEYRLIGYENRALTTEDFVNDTIDAGEIGSSQTITALYELVLTDNTSAGNYAQFDFRYKKPNETESRLLQHTINSAPQAIATASENMRFAASITSFGLILKESEFKGTANKKMVEDLGKNAKNFDPNAYRSKFLNIVSDWKE
;
A
#
# COMPACT_ATOMS: atom_id res chain seq x y z
N MET A 1 46.08 -48.40 51.04
CA MET A 1 45.91 -48.12 52.50
C MET A 1 44.54 -47.46 52.62
N LYS A 2 43.56 -48.24 52.98
CA LYS A 2 42.71 -48.20 54.19
C LYS A 2 41.97 -46.88 54.39
N THR A 3 40.72 -46.88 53.94
CA THR A 3 39.42 -46.68 54.62
C THR A 3 39.31 -45.81 55.89
N PRO A 4 38.18 -45.36 56.46
CA PRO A 4 36.78 -45.62 56.09
C PRO A 4 35.79 -44.43 56.28
N PHE A 5 34.58 -44.55 55.66
CA PHE A 5 33.21 -44.49 56.20
C PHE A 5 32.88 -43.61 57.43
N LYS A 6 31.88 -42.79 57.34
CA LYS A 6 30.75 -42.80 58.29
C LYS A 6 29.45 -42.21 57.71
N LEU A 7 28.46 -43.06 57.70
CA LEU A 7 27.00 -42.89 57.53
C LEU A 7 26.45 -42.31 58.82
N LEU A 8 25.49 -41.39 58.73
CA LEU A 8 24.53 -41.16 59.80
C LEU A 8 23.13 -40.82 59.24
N SER A 9 22.23 -41.72 59.41
CA SER A 9 20.79 -41.62 59.29
C SER A 9 20.18 -41.00 60.56
N PHE A 10 19.17 -40.19 60.45
CA PHE A 10 18.16 -40.04 61.51
C PHE A 10 16.77 -39.84 60.94
N THR A 11 15.92 -40.68 61.43
CA THR A 11 14.56 -41.05 61.38
C THR A 11 13.54 -39.97 61.69
N SER A 12 12.38 -40.10 61.01
CA SER A 12 10.98 -39.96 61.38
C SER A 12 10.59 -39.15 62.62
N ALA A 13 9.57 -38.27 62.42
CA ALA A 13 8.48 -38.16 63.37
C ALA A 13 7.17 -37.74 62.66
N PHE A 14 6.25 -38.63 62.70
CA PHE A 14 4.84 -38.54 62.31
C PHE A 14 4.08 -37.96 63.50
N VAL A 15 3.32 -36.89 63.35
CA VAL A 15 2.27 -36.53 64.35
C VAL A 15 0.99 -36.30 63.62
N LEU A 16 0.07 -37.25 63.83
CA LEU A 16 -1.37 -37.16 63.63
C LEU A 16 -1.96 -36.38 64.79
N LEU A 17 -2.81 -35.39 64.50
CA LEU A 17 -3.89 -35.01 65.40
C LEU A 17 -5.16 -34.80 64.58
N MET A 18 -6.16 -35.59 64.96
CA MET A 18 -7.55 -35.60 64.55
C MET A 18 -8.34 -34.49 65.22
N SER A 19 -9.42 -34.13 64.50
CA SER A 19 -10.75 -33.72 64.99
C SER A 19 -11.01 -32.24 65.27
N CYS A 20 -11.91 -31.62 64.55
CA CYS A 20 -13.34 -31.60 64.85
C CYS A 20 -14.17 -30.90 63.76
N ASN A 21 -15.34 -31.51 63.50
CA ASN A 21 -16.42 -30.98 62.70
C ASN A 21 -17.00 -29.68 63.24
N SER A 22 -17.33 -28.71 62.36
CA SER A 22 -18.54 -27.92 62.49
C SER A 22 -18.94 -27.37 61.14
N ASP A 23 -20.16 -27.69 60.72
CA ASP A 23 -20.89 -27.13 59.59
C ASP A 23 -20.86 -25.59 59.60
N PHE A 24 -20.67 -24.98 58.45
CA PHE A 24 -21.49 -23.87 57.99
C PHE A 24 -21.14 -23.43 56.56
N GLY A 25 -22.14 -23.38 55.69
CA GLY A 25 -22.29 -22.33 54.69
C GLY A 25 -21.60 -22.58 53.33
N GLY A 26 -22.39 -22.96 52.35
CA GLY A 26 -21.98 -22.95 50.94
C GLY A 26 -21.45 -21.59 50.49
N LEU A 27 -20.24 -21.59 49.98
CA LEU A 27 -19.73 -20.58 49.09
C LEU A 27 -19.50 -21.26 47.76
N SER A 28 -20.39 -20.98 46.80
CA SER A 28 -20.19 -21.28 45.41
C SER A 28 -18.86 -20.67 44.98
N GLY A 29 -17.89 -21.51 44.69
CA GLY A 29 -16.66 -21.10 44.02
C GLY A 29 -17.05 -20.53 42.66
N ASN A 30 -17.02 -19.18 42.54
CA ASN A 30 -16.87 -18.55 41.26
C ASN A 30 -15.53 -19.01 40.71
N TYR A 31 -15.54 -19.95 39.80
CA TYR A 31 -14.47 -20.02 38.79
C TYR A 31 -14.52 -18.68 38.11
N MET A 32 -13.52 -17.80 38.39
CA MET A 32 -13.19 -16.73 37.48
C MET A 32 -12.85 -17.44 36.17
N SER A 33 -13.78 -17.45 35.24
CA SER A 33 -13.46 -17.53 33.86
C SER A 33 -12.55 -16.30 33.63
N ASP A 34 -11.27 -16.52 33.43
CA ASP A 34 -10.46 -15.54 32.72
C ASP A 34 -11.25 -15.20 31.47
N ASN A 35 -11.94 -14.08 31.52
CA ASN A 35 -12.32 -13.37 30.32
C ASN A 35 -11.00 -13.06 29.63
N MET A 36 -10.54 -13.93 28.74
CA MET A 36 -9.80 -13.47 27.59
C MET A 36 -10.74 -12.43 26.94
N GLN A 37 -10.60 -11.17 27.33
CA GLN A 37 -11.01 -10.09 26.48
C GLN A 37 -10.23 -10.35 25.21
N ASP A 38 -10.91 -10.74 24.14
CA ASP A 38 -10.42 -10.54 22.78
C ASP A 38 -9.96 -9.08 22.74
N GLU A 39 -8.66 -8.85 22.89
CA GLU A 39 -8.08 -7.54 22.63
C GLU A 39 -8.45 -7.25 21.18
N GLN A 40 -9.42 -6.38 20.99
CA GLN A 40 -9.79 -5.87 19.66
C GLN A 40 -8.52 -5.40 19.02
N PRO A 41 -8.20 -5.81 17.79
CA PRO A 41 -7.02 -5.36 17.09
C PRO A 41 -6.97 -3.84 17.17
N THR A 42 -5.89 -3.28 17.72
CA THR A 42 -5.70 -1.83 17.86
C THR A 42 -5.24 -1.19 16.56
N GLU A 43 -5.37 -1.91 15.45
CA GLU A 43 -5.03 -1.44 14.11
C GLU A 43 -5.93 -0.26 13.71
N LYS A 44 -5.32 0.77 13.14
CA LYS A 44 -6.00 2.03 12.81
C LYS A 44 -6.14 2.18 11.31
N TYR A 45 -7.37 2.09 10.84
CA TYR A 45 -7.79 2.37 9.47
C TYR A 45 -8.69 3.58 9.46
N LYS A 46 -8.64 4.35 8.39
CA LYS A 46 -9.59 5.44 8.18
C LYS A 46 -10.72 4.96 7.28
N ASP A 47 -11.94 5.06 7.78
CA ASP A 47 -13.12 4.79 6.99
C ASP A 47 -13.47 6.03 6.14
N TYR A 48 -13.82 5.77 4.88
CA TYR A 48 -14.25 6.80 3.93
C TYR A 48 -15.61 6.38 3.38
N ASP A 49 -16.53 7.34 3.33
CA ASP A 49 -17.81 7.16 2.66
C ASP A 49 -17.60 6.89 1.17
N GLU A 50 -18.29 5.90 0.61
CA GLU A 50 -18.17 5.58 -0.81
C GLU A 50 -18.71 6.71 -1.69
N ASN A 51 -18.02 6.95 -2.82
CA ASN A 51 -18.51 7.89 -3.82
C ASN A 51 -19.92 7.50 -4.29
N GLN A 52 -20.82 8.47 -4.31
CA GLN A 52 -22.20 8.32 -4.78
C GLN A 52 -22.29 8.58 -6.28
N PHE A 53 -23.41 8.20 -6.91
CA PHE A 53 -23.70 8.59 -8.28
C PHE A 53 -23.93 10.10 -8.38
N VAL A 54 -23.30 10.72 -9.36
CA VAL A 54 -23.40 12.14 -9.68
C VAL A 54 -24.07 12.30 -11.04
N LYS A 55 -25.10 13.14 -11.12
CA LYS A 55 -25.74 13.48 -12.40
C LYS A 55 -24.82 14.38 -13.22
N VAL A 56 -24.62 14.01 -14.47
CA VAL A 56 -23.79 14.81 -15.41
C VAL A 56 -24.37 16.20 -15.62
N SER A 57 -25.71 16.36 -15.55
CA SER A 57 -26.36 17.67 -15.58
C SER A 57 -25.98 18.61 -14.45
N ASP A 58 -25.63 18.05 -13.27
CA ASP A 58 -25.32 18.82 -12.09
C ASP A 58 -23.80 19.07 -12.00
N GLN A 59 -23.00 18.04 -12.32
CA GLN A 59 -21.54 18.08 -12.34
C GLN A 59 -21.01 17.14 -13.42
N ALA A 60 -20.57 17.68 -14.55
CA ALA A 60 -20.05 16.89 -15.66
C ALA A 60 -18.57 16.48 -15.48
N ILE A 61 -17.87 17.05 -14.50
CA ILE A 61 -16.43 16.92 -14.31
C ILE A 61 -16.13 16.17 -13.01
N SER A 62 -15.30 15.13 -13.13
CA SER A 62 -14.72 14.41 -11.99
C SER A 62 -13.22 14.62 -11.98
N THR A 63 -12.67 15.10 -10.86
CA THR A 63 -11.24 15.41 -10.71
C THR A 63 -10.67 14.72 -9.47
N PHE A 64 -9.51 14.07 -9.63
CA PHE A 64 -8.83 13.38 -8.51
C PHE A 64 -7.32 13.24 -8.78
N SER A 65 -6.54 12.99 -7.72
CA SER A 65 -5.12 12.67 -7.84
C SER A 65 -4.90 11.18 -8.08
N VAL A 66 -3.79 10.84 -8.69
CA VAL A 66 -3.36 9.44 -8.86
C VAL A 66 -3.13 8.80 -7.49
N ASP A 67 -3.44 7.52 -7.37
CA ASP A 67 -3.01 6.64 -6.30
C ASP A 67 -2.33 5.41 -6.90
N ALA A 68 -1.09 5.17 -6.47
CA ALA A 68 -0.23 4.12 -6.98
C ALA A 68 0.10 3.06 -5.91
N ASP A 69 -0.57 3.13 -4.76
CA ASP A 69 -0.32 2.25 -3.63
C ASP A 69 -0.95 0.87 -3.82
N GLY A 70 -0.42 -0.12 -3.12
CA GLY A 70 -0.93 -1.49 -3.13
C GLY A 70 -1.03 -2.09 -1.72
N GLY A 71 -0.82 -1.26 -0.70
CA GLY A 71 -0.75 -1.69 0.70
C GLY A 71 -2.03 -2.36 1.19
N ALA A 72 -3.20 -1.82 0.83
CA ALA A 72 -4.48 -2.39 1.22
C ALA A 72 -4.70 -3.82 0.69
N TYR A 73 -4.25 -4.12 -0.55
CA TYR A 73 -4.35 -5.48 -1.08
C TYR A 73 -3.46 -6.47 -0.32
N ALA A 74 -2.20 -6.11 -0.04
CA ALA A 74 -1.29 -6.97 0.71
C ALA A 74 -1.79 -7.19 2.15
N ASN A 75 -2.36 -6.16 2.77
CA ASN A 75 -2.98 -6.25 4.08
C ASN A 75 -4.25 -7.14 4.06
N MET A 76 -5.14 -6.99 3.07
CA MET A 76 -6.27 -7.88 2.86
C MET A 76 -5.80 -9.34 2.73
N ARG A 77 -4.77 -9.60 1.94
CA ARG A 77 -4.18 -10.93 1.75
C ARG A 77 -3.72 -11.54 3.08
N ARG A 78 -3.11 -10.73 3.96
CA ARG A 78 -2.76 -11.15 5.32
C ARG A 78 -3.98 -11.65 6.10
N PHE A 79 -5.07 -10.88 6.13
CA PHE A 79 -6.31 -11.30 6.81
C PHE A 79 -6.85 -12.60 6.24
N MET A 80 -6.94 -12.71 4.91
CA MET A 80 -7.44 -13.92 4.25
C MET A 80 -6.58 -15.16 4.55
N ASN A 81 -5.26 -15.00 4.60
CA ASN A 81 -4.34 -16.08 4.96
C ASN A 81 -4.48 -16.53 6.43
N LEU A 82 -4.99 -15.68 7.30
CA LEU A 82 -5.35 -16.01 8.70
C LEU A 82 -6.77 -16.57 8.82
N GLY A 83 -7.51 -16.73 7.72
CA GLY A 83 -8.91 -17.16 7.70
C GLY A 83 -9.88 -16.11 8.25
N GLN A 84 -9.50 -14.83 8.19
CA GLN A 84 -10.27 -13.68 8.66
C GLN A 84 -10.65 -12.78 7.48
N LEU A 85 -11.75 -12.03 7.62
CA LEU A 85 -12.06 -10.94 6.69
C LEU A 85 -11.39 -9.65 7.16
N PRO A 86 -10.90 -8.81 6.21
CA PRO A 86 -10.40 -7.50 6.57
C PRO A 86 -11.54 -6.60 7.09
N PRO A 87 -11.27 -5.67 8.01
CA PRO A 87 -12.21 -4.61 8.32
C PRO A 87 -12.58 -3.82 7.05
N LYS A 88 -13.83 -3.37 6.92
CA LYS A 88 -14.29 -2.60 5.73
C LYS A 88 -13.41 -1.37 5.46
N ALA A 89 -13.00 -0.66 6.51
CA ALA A 89 -12.12 0.49 6.44
C ALA A 89 -10.71 0.18 5.90
N ALA A 90 -10.28 -1.10 5.93
CA ALA A 90 -9.00 -1.54 5.34
C ALA A 90 -9.13 -1.87 3.85
N VAL A 91 -10.35 -1.83 3.27
CA VAL A 91 -10.61 -2.17 1.87
C VAL A 91 -10.64 -0.89 1.04
N ARG A 92 -9.51 -0.55 0.42
CA ARG A 92 -9.38 0.53 -0.56
C ARG A 92 -9.34 -0.11 -1.95
N ILE A 93 -10.44 0.05 -2.71
CA ILE A 93 -10.64 -0.68 -3.99
C ILE A 93 -9.62 -0.25 -5.03
N GLU A 94 -9.27 1.03 -5.09
CA GLU A 94 -8.23 1.57 -5.96
C GLU A 94 -6.87 0.91 -5.73
N GLU A 95 -6.49 0.68 -4.47
CA GLU A 95 -5.25 -0.01 -4.13
C GLU A 95 -5.30 -1.51 -4.45
N PHE A 96 -6.49 -2.13 -4.36
CA PHE A 96 -6.65 -3.51 -4.81
C PHE A 96 -6.38 -3.62 -6.31
N ILE A 97 -6.90 -2.69 -7.11
CA ILE A 97 -6.68 -2.64 -8.55
C ILE A 97 -5.20 -2.35 -8.85
N ASN A 98 -4.63 -1.33 -8.22
CA ASN A 98 -3.30 -0.82 -8.53
C ASN A 98 -2.14 -1.65 -7.94
N TYR A 99 -2.47 -2.65 -7.10
CA TYR A 99 -1.53 -3.70 -6.72
C TYR A 99 -1.03 -4.51 -7.93
N PHE A 100 -1.83 -4.62 -8.99
CA PHE A 100 -1.53 -5.42 -10.17
C PHE A 100 -1.04 -4.56 -11.33
N THR A 101 -0.07 -5.10 -12.07
CA THR A 101 0.36 -4.50 -13.33
C THR A 101 -0.60 -4.89 -14.45
N PHE A 102 -0.99 -3.91 -15.27
CA PHE A 102 -1.85 -4.10 -16.45
C PHE A 102 -1.03 -4.03 -17.74
N ASN A 103 -1.46 -4.75 -18.76
CA ASN A 103 -0.81 -4.75 -20.07
C ASN A 103 -1.27 -3.53 -20.89
N TYR A 104 -0.78 -2.35 -20.48
CA TYR A 104 -1.06 -1.10 -21.19
C TYR A 104 0.05 -0.78 -22.20
N PRO A 105 -0.28 -0.06 -23.29
CA PRO A 105 0.72 0.38 -24.26
C PRO A 105 1.74 1.33 -23.63
N GLU A 106 2.98 1.28 -24.13
CA GLU A 106 4.00 2.26 -23.80
C GLU A 106 3.57 3.66 -24.28
N PRO A 107 3.97 4.74 -23.58
CA PRO A 107 3.74 6.09 -24.06
C PRO A 107 4.42 6.35 -25.41
N THR A 108 3.81 7.21 -26.21
CA THR A 108 4.32 7.68 -27.50
C THR A 108 4.78 9.15 -27.41
N ASP A 109 5.32 9.69 -28.48
CA ASP A 109 5.60 11.13 -28.67
C ASP A 109 6.51 11.78 -27.60
N ASN A 110 7.47 11.02 -27.06
CA ASN A 110 8.38 11.45 -25.98
C ASN A 110 7.67 11.83 -24.67
N GLU A 111 6.44 11.40 -24.49
CA GLU A 111 5.74 11.56 -23.22
C GLU A 111 6.19 10.51 -22.20
N ASN A 112 6.10 10.87 -20.91
CA ASN A 112 6.47 9.95 -19.84
C ASN A 112 5.30 9.07 -19.40
N VAL A 113 4.06 9.37 -19.83
CA VAL A 113 2.85 8.63 -19.50
C VAL A 113 2.02 8.37 -20.74
N GLY A 114 1.58 7.13 -20.92
CA GLY A 114 0.61 6.74 -21.95
C GLY A 114 -0.79 6.62 -21.34
N LEU A 115 -1.81 7.07 -22.09
CA LEU A 115 -3.22 7.00 -21.69
C LEU A 115 -3.96 5.95 -22.51
N ASN A 116 -4.92 5.28 -21.88
CA ASN A 116 -5.84 4.37 -22.56
C ASN A 116 -7.17 4.28 -21.82
N SER A 117 -8.21 3.84 -22.51
CA SER A 117 -9.54 3.63 -21.92
C SER A 117 -10.26 2.47 -22.56
N GLU A 118 -11.27 1.97 -21.89
CA GLU A 118 -12.17 0.94 -22.40
C GLU A 118 -13.54 1.07 -21.71
N LEU A 119 -14.61 0.83 -22.46
CA LEU A 119 -16.00 0.89 -21.98
C LEU A 119 -16.67 -0.47 -22.20
N SER A 120 -17.28 -1.02 -21.15
CA SER A 120 -18.01 -2.30 -21.21
C SER A 120 -19.30 -2.25 -20.40
N VAL A 121 -20.16 -3.26 -20.57
CA VAL A 121 -21.29 -3.49 -19.67
C VAL A 121 -20.73 -3.82 -18.27
N CYS A 122 -21.34 -3.25 -17.22
CA CYS A 122 -20.96 -3.50 -15.84
C CYS A 122 -21.40 -4.93 -15.41
N PRO A 123 -20.50 -5.80 -14.94
CA PRO A 123 -20.84 -7.19 -14.65
C PRO A 123 -21.76 -7.38 -13.43
N TRP A 124 -21.71 -6.47 -12.44
CA TRP A 124 -22.53 -6.56 -11.23
C TRP A 124 -23.86 -5.78 -11.32
N ASN A 125 -24.02 -4.97 -12.36
CA ASN A 125 -25.27 -4.30 -12.70
C ASN A 125 -25.35 -4.10 -14.22
N THR A 126 -26.05 -4.99 -14.93
CA THR A 126 -26.07 -5.04 -16.40
C THR A 126 -26.81 -3.86 -17.07
N GLU A 127 -27.52 -3.04 -16.30
CA GLU A 127 -28.12 -1.79 -16.78
C GLU A 127 -27.10 -0.64 -16.81
N HIS A 128 -26.00 -0.79 -16.08
CA HIS A 128 -24.91 0.15 -16.03
C HIS A 128 -23.73 -0.27 -16.91
N HIS A 129 -22.79 0.63 -17.06
CA HIS A 129 -21.56 0.42 -17.82
C HIS A 129 -20.34 0.68 -16.95
N LEU A 130 -19.23 0.04 -17.28
CA LEU A 130 -17.97 0.18 -16.59
C LEU A 130 -16.97 0.85 -17.53
N LEU A 131 -16.50 2.04 -17.17
CA LEU A 131 -15.43 2.75 -17.84
C LEU A 131 -14.12 2.52 -17.08
N ARG A 132 -13.12 1.96 -17.76
CA ARG A 132 -11.75 1.86 -17.28
C ARG A 132 -10.92 2.96 -17.94
N VAL A 133 -10.24 3.77 -17.14
CA VAL A 133 -9.17 4.66 -17.58
C VAL A 133 -7.85 4.13 -17.05
N GLY A 134 -6.84 4.09 -17.91
CA GLY A 134 -5.54 3.50 -17.61
C GLY A 134 -4.40 4.45 -17.98
N MET A 135 -3.39 4.49 -17.14
CA MET A 135 -2.15 5.22 -17.35
C MET A 135 -0.97 4.27 -17.21
N LYS A 136 0.09 4.51 -17.99
CA LYS A 136 1.34 3.77 -17.88
C LYS A 136 2.52 4.72 -17.91
N GLY A 137 3.36 4.66 -16.88
CA GLY A 137 4.66 5.32 -16.87
C GLY A 137 5.62 4.65 -17.83
N ILE A 138 6.43 5.46 -18.53
CA ILE A 138 7.46 4.98 -19.45
C ILE A 138 8.37 3.95 -18.78
N THR A 139 8.72 2.91 -19.52
CA THR A 139 9.67 1.90 -19.07
C THR A 139 11.11 2.39 -19.31
N ILE A 140 11.82 2.72 -18.23
CA ILE A 140 13.24 3.08 -18.28
C ILE A 140 14.07 1.80 -18.12
N PRO A 141 14.92 1.44 -19.09
CA PRO A 141 15.84 0.31 -18.96
C PRO A 141 16.71 0.44 -17.71
N VAL A 142 16.93 -0.66 -16.97
CA VAL A 142 17.69 -0.65 -15.70
C VAL A 142 19.07 0.02 -15.81
N ALA A 143 19.74 -0.15 -16.96
CA ALA A 143 21.04 0.47 -17.22
C ALA A 143 20.99 2.01 -17.35
N GLN A 144 19.81 2.58 -17.62
CA GLN A 144 19.58 4.02 -17.80
C GLN A 144 18.94 4.67 -16.57
N LEU A 145 18.56 3.87 -15.56
CA LEU A 145 18.03 4.43 -14.32
C LEU A 145 19.09 5.32 -13.65
N PRO A 146 18.71 6.50 -13.12
CA PRO A 146 19.64 7.36 -12.40
C PRO A 146 20.17 6.69 -11.14
N ASN A 147 21.33 7.11 -10.64
CA ASN A 147 21.86 6.58 -9.37
C ASN A 147 20.95 6.95 -8.21
N SER A 148 20.92 6.07 -7.22
CA SER A 148 20.07 6.23 -6.04
C SER A 148 20.86 6.58 -4.80
N ASN A 149 20.29 7.46 -3.97
CA ASN A 149 20.71 7.76 -2.62
C ASN A 149 19.57 7.34 -1.67
N PHE A 150 19.71 6.17 -1.11
CA PHE A 150 18.73 5.61 -0.19
C PHE A 150 19.12 5.83 1.26
N VAL A 151 18.16 6.25 2.09
CA VAL A 151 18.31 6.28 3.54
C VAL A 151 17.25 5.34 4.13
N PHE A 152 17.68 4.24 4.70
CA PHE A 152 16.79 3.34 5.46
C PHE A 152 16.55 3.95 6.83
N LEU A 153 15.31 4.30 7.12
CA LEU A 153 14.86 4.75 8.44
C LEU A 153 14.07 3.62 9.08
N ILE A 154 14.66 2.97 10.07
CA ILE A 154 14.16 1.70 10.58
C ILE A 154 13.73 1.84 12.03
N ASP A 155 12.47 1.50 12.26
CA ASP A 155 11.94 1.31 13.61
C ASP A 155 12.62 0.11 14.26
N VAL A 156 13.25 0.33 15.41
CA VAL A 156 13.84 -0.72 16.24
C VAL A 156 13.26 -0.68 17.67
N SER A 157 12.05 -0.14 17.83
CA SER A 157 11.33 -0.13 19.11
C SER A 157 11.00 -1.54 19.60
N GLY A 158 10.58 -1.67 20.86
CA GLY A 158 10.24 -2.96 21.45
C GLY A 158 9.09 -3.67 20.72
N SER A 159 8.14 -2.94 20.15
CA SER A 159 7.03 -3.50 19.36
C SER A 159 7.48 -4.23 18.10
N MET A 160 8.68 -3.90 17.56
CA MET A 160 9.27 -4.51 16.38
C MET A 160 9.93 -5.88 16.61
N SER A 161 9.84 -6.44 17.84
CA SER A 161 10.50 -7.70 18.21
C SER A 161 9.85 -8.94 17.59
N ALA A 162 8.59 -8.87 17.15
CA ALA A 162 7.90 -10.01 16.54
C ALA A 162 8.56 -10.42 15.21
N PRO A 163 8.58 -11.74 14.89
CA PRO A 163 9.26 -12.26 13.69
C PRO A 163 8.77 -11.66 12.37
N GLU A 164 7.48 -11.30 12.30
CA GLU A 164 6.83 -10.70 11.12
C GLU A 164 7.10 -9.18 10.97
N LYS A 165 7.94 -8.60 11.83
CA LYS A 165 8.26 -7.17 11.83
C LYS A 165 9.72 -6.92 11.42
N LEU A 166 10.62 -6.63 12.36
CA LEU A 166 12.01 -6.26 12.06
C LEU A 166 12.75 -7.34 11.25
N ALA A 167 12.52 -8.62 11.51
CA ALA A 167 13.19 -9.70 10.78
C ALA A 167 12.79 -9.73 9.29
N VAL A 168 11.51 -9.46 9.00
CA VAL A 168 11.01 -9.35 7.62
C VAL A 168 11.64 -8.14 6.91
N LEU A 169 11.67 -6.97 7.56
CA LEU A 169 12.34 -5.78 7.01
C LEU A 169 13.83 -6.03 6.73
N LYS A 170 14.56 -6.68 7.65
CA LYS A 170 15.97 -7.06 7.43
C LYS A 170 16.14 -7.92 6.18
N SER A 171 15.22 -8.85 5.95
CA SER A 171 15.23 -9.69 4.75
C SER A 171 15.00 -8.86 3.48
N GLY A 172 14.05 -7.93 3.50
CA GLY A 172 13.76 -7.01 2.40
C GLY A 172 14.92 -6.09 2.07
N PHE A 173 15.50 -5.45 3.07
CA PHE A 173 16.66 -4.58 2.86
C PHE A 173 17.88 -5.37 2.33
N ASN A 174 18.09 -6.60 2.75
CA ASN A 174 19.14 -7.46 2.18
C ASN A 174 18.86 -7.75 0.69
N LEU A 175 17.62 -8.05 0.29
CA LEU A 175 17.25 -8.22 -1.12
C LEU A 175 17.50 -6.94 -1.92
N MET A 176 17.17 -5.77 -1.37
CA MET A 176 17.45 -4.49 -2.01
C MET A 176 18.95 -4.27 -2.19
N VAL A 177 19.75 -4.55 -1.14
CA VAL A 177 21.22 -4.41 -1.18
C VAL A 177 21.84 -5.32 -2.24
N ASP A 178 21.33 -6.54 -2.45
CA ASP A 178 21.81 -7.42 -3.51
C ASP A 178 21.62 -6.84 -4.92
N ASN A 179 20.61 -6.00 -5.09
CA ASN A 179 20.26 -5.36 -6.34
C ASN A 179 20.82 -3.93 -6.53
N LEU A 180 21.61 -3.42 -5.57
CA LEU A 180 22.26 -2.12 -5.71
C LEU A 180 23.33 -2.14 -6.81
N ARG A 181 23.44 -1.04 -7.52
CA ARG A 181 24.55 -0.76 -8.44
C ARG A 181 25.69 -0.14 -7.65
N ASP A 182 26.90 -0.19 -8.18
CA ASP A 182 28.12 0.27 -7.50
C ASP A 182 28.03 1.74 -7.05
N ASN A 183 27.40 2.59 -7.89
CA ASN A 183 27.24 4.02 -7.64
C ASN A 183 25.98 4.40 -6.84
N ASP A 184 25.10 3.47 -6.53
CA ASP A 184 24.02 3.69 -5.58
C ASP A 184 24.60 3.86 -4.18
N LYS A 185 23.92 4.59 -3.31
CA LYS A 185 24.34 4.82 -1.92
C LYS A 185 23.28 4.38 -0.95
N VAL A 186 23.69 3.85 0.19
CA VAL A 186 22.81 3.50 1.30
C VAL A 186 23.35 4.04 2.61
N ALA A 187 22.50 4.72 3.37
CA ALA A 187 22.69 5.01 4.78
C ALA A 187 21.62 4.30 5.60
N ILE A 188 21.87 4.03 6.88
CA ILE A 188 20.91 3.42 7.79
C ILE A 188 20.79 4.29 9.03
N VAL A 189 19.58 4.74 9.30
CA VAL A 189 19.16 5.46 10.52
C VAL A 189 18.20 4.55 11.28
N THR A 190 18.37 4.42 12.56
CA THR A 190 17.43 3.73 13.45
C THR A 190 16.77 4.72 14.38
N TYR A 191 15.56 4.42 14.81
CA TYR A 191 14.90 5.15 15.87
C TYR A 191 14.22 4.21 16.86
N ALA A 192 14.50 4.45 18.14
CA ALA A 192 13.87 3.84 19.30
C ALA A 192 14.32 4.65 20.53
N GLY A 193 13.44 5.48 21.11
CA GLY A 193 13.83 6.39 22.20
C GLY A 193 14.77 7.54 21.81
N ALA A 194 15.68 7.30 20.87
CA ALA A 194 16.56 8.28 20.22
C ALA A 194 16.83 7.86 18.78
N ALA A 195 17.18 8.84 17.93
CA ALA A 195 17.66 8.56 16.59
C ALA A 195 19.17 8.28 16.60
N ALA A 196 19.61 7.27 15.83
CA ALA A 196 21.01 6.92 15.69
C ALA A 196 21.39 6.60 14.24
N VAL A 197 22.55 7.07 13.80
CA VAL A 197 23.11 6.68 12.49
C VAL A 197 23.86 5.38 12.66
N LEU A 198 23.26 4.28 12.22
CA LEU A 198 23.89 2.96 12.27
C LEU A 198 24.92 2.76 11.16
N LEU A 199 24.65 3.34 9.97
CA LEU A 199 25.56 3.30 8.83
C LEU A 199 25.53 4.66 8.11
N ASN A 200 26.68 5.29 7.99
CA ASN A 200 26.84 6.46 7.13
C ASN A 200 26.69 6.06 5.66
N SER A 201 26.43 7.05 4.79
CA SER A 201 26.26 6.82 3.35
C SER A 201 27.43 5.99 2.79
N THR A 202 27.10 4.83 2.26
CA THR A 202 28.02 3.79 1.80
C THR A 202 27.64 3.38 0.39
N ASN A 203 28.61 3.26 -0.51
CA ASN A 203 28.38 2.91 -1.91
C ASN A 203 27.90 1.45 -2.03
N GLY A 204 27.11 1.19 -3.08
CA GLY A 204 26.45 -0.08 -3.34
C GLY A 204 27.41 -1.25 -3.66
N ASP A 205 28.66 -0.96 -4.07
CA ASP A 205 29.71 -1.98 -4.22
C ASP A 205 30.13 -2.60 -2.87
N ARG A 206 29.91 -1.89 -1.76
CA ARG A 206 30.23 -2.37 -0.40
C ARG A 206 29.10 -3.17 0.25
N LYS A 207 28.47 -4.08 -0.49
CA LYS A 207 27.31 -4.86 -0.06
C LYS A 207 27.50 -5.55 1.29
N SER A 208 28.68 -6.14 1.52
CA SER A 208 28.99 -6.82 2.79
C SER A 208 28.96 -5.85 3.99
N THR A 209 29.48 -4.63 3.84
CA THR A 209 29.44 -3.60 4.88
C THR A 209 28.00 -3.21 5.21
N ILE A 210 27.17 -2.99 4.18
CA ILE A 210 25.77 -2.63 4.37
C ILE A 210 24.99 -3.78 5.02
N LYS A 211 25.14 -5.02 4.53
CA LYS A 211 24.49 -6.20 5.12
C LYS A 211 24.92 -6.47 6.56
N ASN A 212 26.19 -6.26 6.90
CA ASN A 212 26.68 -6.37 8.28
C ASN A 212 26.04 -5.31 9.20
N ALA A 213 25.75 -4.11 8.70
CA ALA A 213 25.00 -3.11 9.46
C ALA A 213 23.53 -3.54 9.65
N ILE A 214 22.86 -4.04 8.61
CA ILE A 214 21.50 -4.58 8.70
C ILE A 214 21.45 -5.74 9.71
N ALA A 215 22.46 -6.63 9.73
CA ALA A 215 22.51 -7.75 10.66
C ALA A 215 22.52 -7.30 12.13
N LYS A 216 23.12 -6.13 12.44
CA LYS A 216 23.20 -5.56 13.80
C LYS A 216 21.89 -4.94 14.29
N LEU A 217 20.90 -4.74 13.42
CA LEU A 217 19.59 -4.24 13.83
C LEU A 217 18.97 -5.20 14.86
N GLY A 218 18.53 -4.67 15.98
CA GLY A 218 17.84 -5.41 17.02
C GLY A 218 16.74 -4.57 17.63
N ALA A 219 15.59 -5.16 17.90
CA ALA A 219 14.45 -4.47 18.50
C ALA A 219 14.68 -4.24 20.00
N GLY A 220 14.35 -3.05 20.51
CA GLY A 220 14.40 -2.69 21.94
C GLY A 220 14.32 -1.19 22.16
N GLY A 221 13.77 -0.79 23.30
CA GLY A 221 13.61 0.62 23.66
C GLY A 221 12.23 1.20 23.36
N SER A 222 12.05 2.51 23.69
CA SER A 222 10.84 3.29 23.39
C SER A 222 10.97 4.00 22.03
N THR A 223 9.86 4.52 21.48
CA THR A 223 9.84 5.07 20.12
C THR A 223 10.07 6.59 20.11
N ALA A 224 10.93 7.11 19.20
CA ALA A 224 11.18 8.54 18.95
C ALA A 224 11.31 8.81 17.43
N GLY A 225 10.22 8.65 16.66
CA GLY A 225 10.23 8.68 15.19
C GLY A 225 10.53 10.05 14.57
N ALA A 226 10.03 11.21 15.09
CA ALA A 226 10.26 12.53 14.49
C ALA A 226 11.74 12.87 14.38
N GLN A 227 12.52 12.62 15.42
CA GLN A 227 13.96 12.84 15.37
C GLN A 227 14.65 11.92 14.36
N GLY A 228 14.17 10.67 14.22
CA GLY A 228 14.62 9.73 13.20
C GLY A 228 14.40 10.28 11.79
N LEU A 229 13.20 10.80 11.53
CA LEU A 229 12.83 11.38 10.24
C LEU A 229 13.70 12.61 9.90
N ILE A 230 13.88 13.54 10.85
CA ILE A 230 14.75 14.71 10.68
C ILE A 230 16.18 14.27 10.32
N THR A 231 16.74 13.34 11.09
CA THR A 231 18.09 12.79 10.86
C THR A 231 18.20 12.12 9.49
N ALA A 232 17.19 11.37 9.08
CA ALA A 232 17.17 10.73 7.76
C ALA A 232 17.18 11.74 6.62
N TYR A 233 16.40 12.83 6.72
CA TYR A 233 16.43 13.92 5.74
C TYR A 233 17.77 14.64 5.71
N GLU A 234 18.39 14.94 6.86
CA GLU A 234 19.72 15.56 6.91
C GLU A 234 20.77 14.70 6.20
N ILE A 235 20.75 13.38 6.40
CA ILE A 235 21.66 12.46 5.73
C ILE A 235 21.35 12.38 4.23
N ALA A 236 20.08 12.30 3.85
CA ALA A 236 19.68 12.27 2.44
C ALA A 236 20.14 13.54 1.72
N MET A 237 19.96 14.71 2.32
CA MET A 237 20.39 15.99 1.75
C MET A 237 21.90 16.13 1.70
N LYS A 238 22.63 15.68 2.72
CA LYS A 238 24.11 15.70 2.72
C LYS A 238 24.69 14.86 1.58
N ASN A 239 24.00 13.83 1.15
CA ASN A 239 24.45 12.90 0.09
C ASN A 239 23.59 13.00 -1.18
N PHE A 240 22.86 14.10 -1.35
CA PHE A 240 21.95 14.32 -2.45
C PHE A 240 22.64 14.14 -3.81
N ILE A 241 22.01 13.40 -4.69
CA ILE A 241 22.46 13.17 -6.06
C ILE A 241 21.59 14.02 -6.99
N PRO A 242 22.11 15.07 -7.62
CA PRO A 242 21.36 15.85 -8.60
C PRO A 242 20.87 14.96 -9.74
N ASN A 243 19.59 15.07 -10.09
CA ASN A 243 18.91 14.22 -11.08
C ASN A 243 18.92 12.73 -10.72
N GLY A 244 19.26 12.37 -9.47
CA GLY A 244 19.24 11.03 -8.95
C GLY A 244 17.92 10.70 -8.24
N ASN A 245 17.76 9.44 -7.86
CA ASN A 245 16.66 8.99 -7.01
C ASN A 245 17.06 9.15 -5.53
N ASN A 246 16.67 10.26 -4.91
CA ASN A 246 16.93 10.52 -3.49
C ASN A 246 15.70 10.11 -2.67
N ARG A 247 15.84 9.09 -1.84
CA ARG A 247 14.67 8.48 -1.19
C ARG A 247 14.97 7.98 0.23
N ILE A 248 14.08 8.32 1.15
CA ILE A 248 14.00 7.69 2.47
C ILE A 248 13.05 6.51 2.35
N ILE A 249 13.45 5.35 2.86
CA ILE A 249 12.62 4.15 2.96
C ILE A 249 12.41 3.86 4.44
N ILE A 250 11.18 4.11 4.91
CA ILE A 250 10.79 3.90 6.31
C ILE A 250 10.31 2.47 6.45
N GLY A 251 10.78 1.76 7.48
CA GLY A 251 10.24 0.47 7.89
C GLY A 251 9.73 0.55 9.32
N SER A 252 8.42 0.33 9.53
CA SER A 252 7.75 0.48 10.82
C SER A 252 6.50 -0.39 10.91
N ASP A 253 6.05 -0.69 12.13
CA ASP A 253 4.73 -1.24 12.41
C ASP A 253 3.63 -0.16 12.57
N GLY A 254 3.98 1.10 12.34
CA GLY A 254 3.08 2.23 12.42
C GLY A 254 2.95 2.85 13.81
N ASP A 255 3.64 2.30 14.80
CA ASP A 255 3.68 2.91 16.12
C ASP A 255 4.75 4.02 16.17
N PHE A 256 4.48 5.12 15.45
CA PHE A 256 5.27 6.35 15.53
C PHE A 256 4.95 7.14 16.80
N ASN A 257 4.98 6.51 17.97
CA ASN A 257 4.81 7.21 19.25
C ASN A 257 5.98 8.17 19.51
N VAL A 258 5.85 9.34 19.00
CA VAL A 258 6.94 10.28 18.74
C VAL A 258 6.96 11.42 19.72
N GLY A 259 7.02 11.13 21.00
CA GLY A 259 7.12 12.20 21.97
C GLY A 259 5.94 13.20 21.83
N PRO A 260 6.16 14.53 21.94
CA PRO A 260 5.07 15.52 21.85
C PRO A 260 4.49 15.74 20.42
N SER A 261 4.94 15.03 19.37
CA SER A 261 4.50 15.25 17.99
C SER A 261 3.26 14.43 17.67
N THR A 262 2.23 15.07 17.15
CA THR A 262 1.01 14.43 16.63
C THR A 262 1.25 13.90 15.21
N THR A 263 0.36 13.03 14.70
CA THR A 263 0.37 12.61 13.29
C THR A 263 0.39 13.82 12.35
N ASP A 264 -0.39 14.85 12.64
CA ASP A 264 -0.46 16.06 11.82
C ASP A 264 0.86 16.83 11.77
N GLU A 265 1.63 16.85 12.86
CA GLU A 265 2.95 17.49 12.90
C GLU A 265 3.98 16.74 12.07
N LEU A 266 3.94 15.40 12.11
CA LEU A 266 4.79 14.55 11.25
C LEU A 266 4.46 14.74 9.77
N VAL A 267 3.19 14.73 9.43
CA VAL A 267 2.70 14.95 8.07
C VAL A 267 3.15 16.31 7.55
N LYS A 268 3.01 17.38 8.36
CA LYS A 268 3.50 18.73 8.00
C LYS A 268 5.02 18.77 7.82
N LEU A 269 5.78 18.09 8.68
CA LEU A 269 7.23 17.98 8.54
C LEU A 269 7.62 17.33 7.21
N VAL A 270 6.98 16.24 6.85
CA VAL A 270 7.20 15.53 5.58
C VAL A 270 6.84 16.43 4.39
N GLU A 271 5.69 17.09 4.45
CA GLU A 271 5.23 18.01 3.40
C GLU A 271 6.19 19.21 3.18
N GLU A 272 6.82 19.70 4.25
CA GLU A 272 7.86 20.70 4.14
C GLU A 272 9.14 20.13 3.52
N LYS A 273 9.59 18.96 4.02
CA LYS A 273 10.89 18.38 3.65
C LYS A 273 10.92 17.81 2.23
N ARG A 274 9.81 17.29 1.69
CA ARG A 274 9.75 16.77 0.30
C ARG A 274 10.12 17.82 -0.74
N LYS A 275 9.93 19.11 -0.46
CA LYS A 275 10.35 20.22 -1.35
C LYS A 275 11.85 20.21 -1.65
N SER A 276 12.63 19.49 -0.85
CA SER A 276 14.06 19.26 -1.08
C SER A 276 14.36 18.30 -2.24
N GLY A 277 13.37 17.61 -2.79
CA GLY A 277 13.54 16.55 -3.80
C GLY A 277 13.92 15.19 -3.20
N VAL A 278 13.80 15.01 -1.88
CA VAL A 278 13.95 13.73 -1.20
C VAL A 278 12.55 13.15 -0.93
N TYR A 279 12.25 12.01 -1.52
CA TYR A 279 10.97 11.33 -1.44
C TYR A 279 10.94 10.29 -0.31
N ILE A 280 9.74 9.89 0.12
CA ILE A 280 9.56 8.86 1.15
C ILE A 280 8.76 7.69 0.58
N THR A 281 9.24 6.48 0.83
CA THR A 281 8.43 5.24 0.73
C THR A 281 8.27 4.67 2.12
N VAL A 282 7.08 4.24 2.47
CA VAL A 282 6.77 3.64 3.77
C VAL A 282 6.48 2.16 3.59
N LEU A 283 7.16 1.33 4.36
CA LEU A 283 6.99 -0.11 4.44
C LEU A 283 6.35 -0.46 5.78
N GLY A 284 5.06 -0.74 5.78
CA GLY A 284 4.32 -1.20 6.95
C GLY A 284 4.54 -2.70 7.18
N VAL A 285 4.72 -3.12 8.42
CA VAL A 285 4.90 -4.53 8.81
C VAL A 285 4.12 -4.89 10.06
N GLY A 286 3.84 -6.17 10.24
CA GLY A 286 3.30 -6.72 11.48
C GLY A 286 1.79 -6.53 11.63
N THR A 287 1.29 -6.97 12.79
CA THR A 287 -0.13 -7.04 13.14
C THR A 287 -0.39 -6.42 14.50
N GLY A 288 -1.64 -6.12 14.79
CA GLY A 288 -2.13 -5.74 16.13
C GLY A 288 -2.04 -4.25 16.46
N ASN A 289 -0.98 -3.56 16.07
CA ASN A 289 -0.80 -2.12 16.30
C ASN A 289 -0.54 -1.31 15.03
N LEU A 290 -0.86 -1.87 13.87
CA LEU A 290 -0.67 -1.22 12.57
C LEU A 290 -1.43 0.11 12.50
N ASN A 291 -0.73 1.20 12.23
CA ASN A 291 -1.34 2.51 11.98
C ASN A 291 -1.28 2.81 10.47
N ASP A 292 -2.10 2.07 9.72
CA ASP A 292 -2.21 2.13 8.26
C ASP A 292 -2.46 3.56 7.76
N ASN A 293 -3.45 4.24 8.35
CA ASN A 293 -3.81 5.60 7.96
C ASN A 293 -2.65 6.62 8.07
N MET A 294 -1.84 6.53 9.13
CA MET A 294 -0.71 7.44 9.29
C MET A 294 0.40 7.13 8.28
N MET A 295 0.70 5.85 8.06
CA MET A 295 1.74 5.43 7.11
C MET A 295 1.40 5.83 5.68
N GLU A 296 0.13 5.67 5.28
CA GLU A 296 -0.38 6.16 4.00
C GLU A 296 -0.20 7.69 3.88
N GLN A 297 -0.61 8.46 4.89
CA GLN A 297 -0.47 9.92 4.86
C GLN A 297 1.00 10.37 4.75
N ILE A 298 1.94 9.73 5.47
CA ILE A 298 3.38 10.03 5.38
C ILE A 298 3.89 9.74 3.97
N ALA A 299 3.55 8.60 3.38
CA ALA A 299 3.96 8.24 2.04
C ALA A 299 3.42 9.25 1.02
N ASN A 300 2.12 9.54 1.04
CA ASN A 300 1.45 10.47 0.14
C ASN A 300 2.02 11.89 0.23
N LYS A 301 2.21 12.42 1.44
CA LYS A 301 2.80 13.74 1.64
C LYS A 301 4.30 13.78 1.41
N GLY A 302 4.95 12.63 1.32
CA GLY A 302 6.36 12.45 1.04
C GLY A 302 6.69 12.17 -0.43
N ASN A 303 5.74 12.29 -1.34
CA ASN A 303 5.88 11.99 -2.77
C ASN A 303 6.40 10.56 -3.03
N GLY A 304 5.84 9.60 -2.31
CA GLY A 304 6.22 8.20 -2.44
C GLY A 304 5.05 7.26 -2.27
N ASN A 305 5.34 5.99 -2.01
CA ASN A 305 4.34 4.93 -1.96
C ASN A 305 4.25 4.31 -0.57
N TYR A 306 3.08 3.87 -0.22
CA TYR A 306 2.82 3.01 0.93
C TYR A 306 2.70 1.56 0.47
N GLU A 307 3.49 0.69 1.10
CA GLU A 307 3.46 -0.75 0.87
C GLU A 307 3.32 -1.48 2.21
N TYR A 308 2.44 -2.47 2.26
CA TYR A 308 2.35 -3.36 3.43
C TYR A 308 3.06 -4.68 3.14
N ILE A 309 3.95 -5.10 4.02
CA ILE A 309 4.78 -6.30 3.84
C ILE A 309 4.19 -7.45 4.65
N ASP A 310 3.45 -8.31 4.00
CA ASP A 310 2.89 -9.52 4.61
C ASP A 310 3.82 -10.75 4.54
N GLY A 311 4.94 -10.64 3.84
CA GLY A 311 5.92 -11.73 3.75
C GLY A 311 6.91 -11.63 2.60
N ALA A 312 7.64 -12.72 2.37
CA ALA A 312 8.73 -12.77 1.39
C ALA A 312 8.29 -12.51 -0.06
N GLN A 313 7.05 -12.84 -0.40
CA GLN A 313 6.51 -12.58 -1.74
C GLN A 313 6.40 -11.08 -2.01
N GLU A 314 5.92 -10.32 -1.03
CA GLU A 314 5.79 -8.87 -1.16
C GLU A 314 7.16 -8.19 -1.24
N LEU A 315 8.12 -8.65 -0.43
CA LEU A 315 9.50 -8.18 -0.52
C LEU A 315 10.09 -8.39 -1.92
N ALA A 316 9.86 -9.57 -2.52
CA ALA A 316 10.33 -9.85 -3.88
C ALA A 316 9.62 -8.98 -4.92
N LYS A 317 8.30 -8.72 -4.75
CA LYS A 317 7.55 -7.82 -5.61
C LYS A 317 8.17 -6.42 -5.60
N ILE A 318 8.34 -5.84 -4.42
CA ILE A 318 8.78 -4.45 -4.26
C ILE A 318 10.25 -4.27 -4.66
N PHE A 319 11.15 -5.14 -4.17
CA PHE A 319 12.59 -4.90 -4.30
C PHE A 319 13.26 -5.58 -5.48
N ILE A 320 12.57 -6.50 -6.15
CA ILE A 320 13.12 -7.24 -7.30
C ILE A 320 12.28 -6.97 -8.55
N ASN A 321 10.99 -7.34 -8.52
CA ASN A 321 10.16 -7.38 -9.72
C ASN A 321 9.71 -6.00 -10.18
N GLU A 322 9.39 -5.12 -9.24
CA GLU A 322 8.84 -3.77 -9.48
C GLU A 322 9.76 -2.65 -8.96
N LYS A 323 11.04 -2.94 -8.74
CA LYS A 323 11.99 -1.93 -8.22
C LYS A 323 12.07 -0.65 -9.07
N ALA A 324 11.71 -0.72 -10.35
CA ALA A 324 11.69 0.44 -11.24
C ALA A 324 10.65 1.48 -10.81
N LYS A 325 9.60 1.11 -10.07
CA LYS A 325 8.59 2.05 -9.57
C LYS A 325 9.15 3.10 -8.59
N PHE A 326 10.28 2.82 -7.95
CA PHE A 326 10.98 3.82 -7.13
C PHE A 326 11.58 4.99 -7.92
N TYR A 327 11.60 4.90 -9.25
CA TYR A 327 12.11 5.96 -10.13
C TYR A 327 10.92 6.69 -10.73
N THR A 328 10.55 7.80 -10.11
CA THR A 328 9.43 8.65 -10.52
C THR A 328 9.63 9.14 -11.95
N VAL A 329 8.63 8.95 -12.81
CA VAL A 329 8.62 9.45 -14.21
C VAL A 329 7.56 10.53 -14.41
N ALA A 330 6.55 10.59 -13.55
CA ALA A 330 5.55 11.65 -13.50
C ALA A 330 5.26 12.01 -12.04
N LYS A 331 5.24 13.31 -11.73
CA LYS A 331 4.91 13.85 -10.40
C LYS A 331 3.75 14.82 -10.49
N ASP A 332 3.08 15.08 -9.37
CA ASP A 332 1.89 15.93 -9.29
C ASP A 332 0.81 15.51 -10.29
N SER A 333 0.58 14.20 -10.40
CA SER A 333 -0.26 13.58 -11.43
C SER A 333 -1.74 13.68 -11.07
N LYS A 334 -2.51 14.36 -11.93
CA LYS A 334 -3.93 14.66 -11.73
C LYS A 334 -4.74 14.15 -12.91
N ILE A 335 -5.92 13.63 -12.60
CA ILE A 335 -6.88 13.09 -13.57
C ILE A 335 -8.12 13.97 -13.55
N GLN A 336 -8.63 14.29 -14.74
CA GLN A 336 -9.93 14.92 -14.90
C GLN A 336 -10.69 14.20 -16.01
N ILE A 337 -11.90 13.78 -15.70
CA ILE A 337 -12.82 13.19 -16.67
C ILE A 337 -13.99 14.16 -16.86
N THR A 338 -14.20 14.59 -18.09
CA THR A 338 -15.36 15.42 -18.46
C THR A 338 -16.34 14.58 -19.26
N PHE A 339 -17.47 14.24 -18.66
CA PHE A 339 -18.51 13.40 -19.26
C PHE A 339 -19.37 14.19 -20.22
N ASN A 340 -19.75 13.55 -21.34
CA ASN A 340 -20.68 14.13 -22.32
C ASN A 340 -22.13 13.87 -21.89
N PRO A 341 -22.95 14.91 -21.59
CA PRO A 341 -24.31 14.73 -21.15
C PRO A 341 -25.24 14.08 -22.20
N ASP A 342 -24.89 14.13 -23.51
CA ASP A 342 -25.63 13.43 -24.54
C ASP A 342 -25.45 11.90 -24.53
N LYS A 343 -24.46 11.40 -23.77
CA LYS A 343 -24.07 9.99 -23.71
C LYS A 343 -24.14 9.40 -22.30
N VAL A 344 -23.82 10.18 -21.28
CA VAL A 344 -23.76 9.76 -19.89
C VAL A 344 -24.71 10.60 -19.05
N SER A 345 -25.66 9.95 -18.39
CA SER A 345 -26.59 10.60 -17.47
C SER A 345 -26.06 10.72 -16.06
N GLU A 346 -25.39 9.66 -15.57
CA GLU A 346 -24.80 9.63 -14.22
C GLU A 346 -23.47 8.85 -14.24
N TYR A 347 -22.58 9.20 -13.32
CA TYR A 347 -21.32 8.49 -13.10
C TYR A 347 -21.01 8.34 -11.62
N ARG A 348 -20.23 7.31 -11.28
CA ARG A 348 -19.68 7.06 -9.96
C ARG A 348 -18.22 6.62 -10.09
N LEU A 349 -17.28 7.33 -9.47
CA LEU A 349 -15.89 6.87 -9.35
C LEU A 349 -15.84 5.76 -8.30
N ILE A 350 -15.15 4.66 -8.59
CA ILE A 350 -15.00 3.51 -7.69
C ILE A 350 -13.65 3.62 -6.98
N GLY A 351 -13.67 3.75 -5.67
CA GLY A 351 -12.47 4.04 -4.88
C GLY A 351 -12.04 5.51 -5.00
N TYR A 352 -10.81 5.81 -4.59
CA TYR A 352 -10.24 7.16 -4.65
C TYR A 352 -10.96 8.20 -3.77
N GLU A 353 -11.72 7.77 -2.77
CA GLU A 353 -12.50 8.65 -1.88
C GLU A 353 -11.62 9.67 -1.14
N ASN A 354 -10.36 9.32 -0.87
CA ASN A 354 -9.36 10.18 -0.23
C ASN A 354 -8.53 11.02 -1.22
N ARG A 355 -8.83 10.95 -2.52
CA ARG A 355 -8.04 11.56 -3.62
C ARG A 355 -8.79 12.64 -4.39
N ALA A 356 -10.00 13.00 -3.98
CA ALA A 356 -10.81 14.01 -4.64
C ALA A 356 -10.10 15.37 -4.73
N LEU A 357 -10.21 16.02 -5.88
CA LEU A 357 -9.68 17.36 -6.16
C LEU A 357 -10.80 18.22 -6.75
N THR A 358 -10.66 19.54 -6.65
CA THR A 358 -11.53 20.47 -7.37
C THR A 358 -11.05 20.66 -8.81
N THR A 359 -11.91 21.23 -9.66
CA THR A 359 -11.53 21.60 -11.03
C THR A 359 -10.42 22.66 -11.03
N GLU A 360 -10.41 23.56 -10.06
CA GLU A 360 -9.39 24.58 -9.85
C GLU A 360 -8.04 23.93 -9.48
N ASP A 361 -8.05 22.87 -8.64
CA ASP A 361 -6.84 22.13 -8.25
C ASP A 361 -6.21 21.45 -9.46
N PHE A 362 -6.99 21.02 -10.46
CA PHE A 362 -6.46 20.38 -11.65
C PHE A 362 -5.50 21.28 -12.42
N VAL A 363 -5.80 22.55 -12.56
CA VAL A 363 -4.97 23.52 -13.30
C VAL A 363 -3.91 24.20 -12.45
N ASN A 364 -3.98 24.01 -11.13
CA ASN A 364 -3.06 24.66 -10.20
C ASN A 364 -1.79 23.81 -10.00
N ASP A 365 -0.67 24.30 -10.54
CA ASP A 365 0.63 23.62 -10.45
C ASP A 365 1.26 23.62 -9.04
N THR A 366 0.66 24.32 -8.07
CA THR A 366 1.14 24.30 -6.67
C THR A 366 0.48 23.19 -5.85
N ILE A 367 -0.61 22.61 -6.36
CA ILE A 367 -1.30 21.50 -5.69
C ILE A 367 -0.55 20.21 -5.95
N ASP A 368 -0.16 19.60 -4.86
CA ASP A 368 0.47 18.30 -4.82
C ASP A 368 -0.51 17.17 -5.17
N ALA A 369 -0.02 16.20 -5.92
CA ALA A 369 -0.79 15.03 -6.34
C ALA A 369 0.14 13.80 -6.43
N GLY A 370 -0.39 12.63 -6.80
CA GLY A 370 0.37 11.39 -6.76
C GLY A 370 1.48 11.28 -7.81
N GLU A 371 2.37 10.34 -7.59
CA GLU A 371 3.50 10.03 -8.47
C GLU A 371 3.26 8.74 -9.24
N ILE A 372 3.85 8.69 -10.45
CA ILE A 372 3.93 7.45 -11.24
C ILE A 372 5.41 7.09 -11.41
N GLY A 373 5.74 5.86 -11.05
CA GLY A 373 7.07 5.29 -11.25
C GLY A 373 7.27 4.69 -12.63
N SER A 374 8.53 4.41 -12.98
CA SER A 374 8.86 3.75 -14.24
C SER A 374 8.18 2.38 -14.35
N SER A 375 7.58 2.09 -15.51
CA SER A 375 6.80 0.90 -15.83
C SER A 375 5.51 0.71 -15.02
N GLN A 376 5.20 1.60 -14.09
CA GLN A 376 4.02 1.50 -13.26
C GLN A 376 2.75 1.77 -14.06
N THR A 377 1.69 1.00 -13.77
CA THR A 377 0.37 1.20 -14.35
C THR A 377 -0.61 1.66 -13.28
N ILE A 378 -1.44 2.63 -13.61
CA ILE A 378 -2.52 3.14 -12.77
C ILE A 378 -3.84 2.90 -13.49
N THR A 379 -4.82 2.45 -12.75
CA THR A 379 -6.16 2.14 -13.25
C THR A 379 -7.20 2.78 -12.35
N ALA A 380 -8.14 3.51 -12.93
CA ALA A 380 -9.35 3.95 -12.24
C ALA A 380 -10.59 3.44 -12.99
N LEU A 381 -11.64 3.15 -12.25
CA LEU A 381 -12.90 2.66 -12.78
C LEU A 381 -14.04 3.61 -12.43
N TYR A 382 -14.91 3.82 -13.39
CA TYR A 382 -16.20 4.49 -13.19
C TYR A 382 -17.34 3.55 -13.53
N GLU A 383 -18.36 3.55 -12.72
CA GLU A 383 -19.67 3.00 -13.05
C GLU A 383 -20.53 4.11 -13.65
N LEU A 384 -21.11 3.86 -14.85
CA LEU A 384 -21.83 4.85 -15.64
C LEU A 384 -23.26 4.41 -15.88
N VAL A 385 -24.19 5.34 -15.79
CA VAL A 385 -25.53 5.22 -16.35
C VAL A 385 -25.52 5.99 -17.69
N LEU A 386 -25.71 5.28 -18.79
CA LEU A 386 -25.74 5.90 -20.11
C LEU A 386 -27.14 6.45 -20.43
N THR A 387 -27.21 7.38 -21.38
CA THR A 387 -28.46 7.77 -22.03
C THR A 387 -28.88 6.69 -23.04
N ASP A 388 -30.04 6.84 -23.66
CA ASP A 388 -30.48 5.93 -24.73
C ASP A 388 -29.57 5.96 -25.97
N ASN A 389 -28.67 6.95 -26.08
CA ASN A 389 -27.73 7.11 -27.18
C ASN A 389 -26.44 6.36 -26.94
N THR A 390 -26.46 5.04 -27.09
CA THR A 390 -25.30 4.14 -26.90
C THR A 390 -24.43 3.95 -28.14
N SER A 391 -24.67 4.67 -29.24
CA SER A 391 -23.84 4.61 -30.43
C SER A 391 -22.41 5.08 -30.16
N ALA A 392 -21.44 4.66 -31.00
CA ALA A 392 -20.05 5.16 -30.91
C ALA A 392 -20.06 6.71 -31.00
N GLY A 393 -19.14 7.34 -30.30
CA GLY A 393 -19.00 8.79 -30.19
C GLY A 393 -18.32 9.20 -28.93
N ASN A 394 -18.18 10.49 -28.68
CA ASN A 394 -17.49 11.00 -27.50
C ASN A 394 -18.36 10.78 -26.23
N TYR A 395 -17.97 9.82 -25.39
CA TYR A 395 -18.56 9.55 -24.08
C TYR A 395 -17.99 10.44 -22.99
N ALA A 396 -16.68 10.71 -23.06
CA ALA A 396 -15.98 11.56 -22.12
C ALA A 396 -14.63 12.00 -22.69
N GLN A 397 -14.11 13.10 -22.16
CA GLN A 397 -12.73 13.54 -22.35
C GLN A 397 -11.93 13.16 -21.11
N PHE A 398 -10.82 12.43 -21.29
CA PHE A 398 -9.87 12.10 -20.25
C PHE A 398 -8.66 13.02 -20.38
N ASP A 399 -8.51 13.93 -19.45
CA ASP A 399 -7.41 14.86 -19.32
C ASP A 399 -6.49 14.38 -18.20
N PHE A 400 -5.18 14.34 -18.47
CA PHE A 400 -4.15 13.94 -17.52
C PHE A 400 -3.09 15.02 -17.45
N ARG A 401 -2.90 15.62 -16.27
CA ARG A 401 -1.93 16.67 -16.04
C ARG A 401 -0.82 16.15 -15.10
N TYR A 402 0.43 16.34 -15.48
CA TYR A 402 1.58 15.89 -14.69
C TYR A 402 2.81 16.75 -14.96
N LYS A 403 3.83 16.65 -14.11
CA LYS A 403 5.16 17.21 -14.33
C LYS A 403 6.19 16.10 -14.57
N LYS A 404 7.13 16.30 -15.46
CA LYS A 404 8.32 15.43 -15.50
C LYS A 404 9.19 15.67 -14.24
N PRO A 405 10.01 14.69 -13.80
CA PRO A 405 10.72 14.78 -12.52
C PRO A 405 11.52 16.07 -12.30
N ASN A 406 12.14 16.60 -13.37
CA ASN A 406 13.00 17.78 -13.33
C ASN A 406 12.31 19.05 -13.83
N GLU A 407 11.00 19.02 -14.10
CA GLU A 407 10.22 20.16 -14.59
C GLU A 407 9.36 20.74 -13.45
N THR A 408 9.14 22.05 -13.49
CA THR A 408 8.26 22.77 -12.56
C THR A 408 6.88 23.05 -13.16
N GLU A 409 6.80 23.09 -14.50
CA GLU A 409 5.55 23.29 -15.23
C GLU A 409 4.91 21.97 -15.59
N SER A 410 3.60 21.90 -15.45
CA SER A 410 2.83 20.72 -15.81
C SER A 410 2.56 20.63 -17.32
N ARG A 411 2.38 19.40 -17.77
CA ARG A 411 1.95 19.03 -19.13
C ARG A 411 0.54 18.48 -19.08
N LEU A 412 -0.20 18.68 -20.14
CA LEU A 412 -1.53 18.14 -20.33
C LEU A 412 -1.50 17.08 -21.44
N LEU A 413 -1.91 15.86 -21.11
CA LEU A 413 -2.24 14.83 -22.09
C LEU A 413 -3.76 14.70 -22.17
N GLN A 414 -4.26 14.42 -23.37
CA GLN A 414 -5.69 14.34 -23.64
C GLN A 414 -6.01 13.04 -24.38
N HIS A 415 -7.07 12.36 -23.96
CA HIS A 415 -7.55 11.13 -24.57
C HIS A 415 -9.08 11.15 -24.65
N THR A 416 -9.64 11.07 -25.86
CA THR A 416 -11.09 11.03 -26.06
C THR A 416 -11.62 9.61 -25.96
N ILE A 417 -12.61 9.38 -25.11
CA ILE A 417 -13.27 8.10 -24.90
C ILE A 417 -14.46 8.00 -25.88
N ASN A 418 -14.26 7.30 -27.00
CA ASN A 418 -15.19 7.29 -28.11
C ASN A 418 -15.67 5.90 -28.56
N SER A 419 -15.16 4.84 -27.95
CA SER A 419 -15.56 3.46 -28.27
C SER A 419 -16.92 3.13 -27.68
N ALA A 420 -17.79 2.49 -28.46
CA ALA A 420 -19.06 1.97 -27.95
C ALA A 420 -18.84 0.90 -26.88
N PRO A 421 -19.78 0.77 -25.91
CA PRO A 421 -19.70 -0.26 -24.89
C PRO A 421 -19.66 -1.67 -25.49
N GLN A 422 -18.83 -2.53 -24.92
CA GLN A 422 -18.75 -3.95 -25.27
C GLN A 422 -19.41 -4.82 -24.20
N ALA A 423 -19.84 -6.02 -24.54
CA ALA A 423 -20.16 -7.02 -23.54
C ALA A 423 -18.90 -7.36 -22.71
N ILE A 424 -19.03 -7.50 -21.40
CA ILE A 424 -17.87 -7.80 -20.52
C ILE A 424 -17.12 -9.09 -20.94
N ALA A 425 -17.83 -10.06 -21.50
CA ALA A 425 -17.24 -11.33 -21.96
C ALA A 425 -16.26 -11.14 -23.14
N THR A 426 -16.46 -10.11 -23.96
CA THR A 426 -15.62 -9.79 -25.13
C THR A 426 -14.66 -8.62 -24.86
N ALA A 427 -14.76 -7.97 -23.72
CA ALA A 427 -13.85 -6.92 -23.31
C ALA A 427 -12.40 -7.45 -23.14
N SER A 428 -11.43 -6.54 -23.09
CA SER A 428 -10.02 -6.90 -22.91
C SER A 428 -9.78 -7.65 -21.60
N GLU A 429 -8.67 -8.39 -21.51
CA GLU A 429 -8.24 -8.99 -20.26
C GLU A 429 -8.01 -7.97 -19.16
N ASN A 430 -7.54 -6.77 -19.53
CA ASN A 430 -7.37 -5.69 -18.59
C ASN A 430 -8.70 -5.26 -17.96
N MET A 431 -9.76 -5.11 -18.77
CA MET A 431 -11.10 -4.78 -18.28
C MET A 431 -11.66 -5.91 -17.42
N ARG A 432 -11.62 -7.16 -17.90
CA ARG A 432 -12.15 -8.30 -17.13
C ARG A 432 -11.44 -8.49 -15.80
N PHE A 433 -10.10 -8.33 -15.76
CA PHE A 433 -9.36 -8.46 -14.52
C PHE A 433 -9.63 -7.29 -13.56
N ALA A 434 -9.69 -6.05 -14.07
CA ALA A 434 -10.07 -4.89 -13.26
C ALA A 434 -11.47 -5.08 -12.66
N ALA A 435 -12.43 -5.56 -13.45
CA ALA A 435 -13.78 -5.88 -12.96
C ALA A 435 -13.78 -7.02 -11.92
N SER A 436 -12.93 -8.04 -12.09
CA SER A 436 -12.80 -9.15 -11.13
C SER A 436 -12.34 -8.65 -9.75
N ILE A 437 -11.22 -7.91 -9.72
CA ILE A 437 -10.67 -7.42 -8.44
C ILE A 437 -11.57 -6.37 -7.79
N THR A 438 -12.24 -5.53 -8.59
CA THR A 438 -13.22 -4.56 -8.11
C THR A 438 -14.43 -5.26 -7.49
N SER A 439 -15.00 -6.27 -8.17
CA SER A 439 -16.10 -7.08 -7.61
C SER A 439 -15.73 -7.68 -6.26
N PHE A 440 -14.50 -8.18 -6.12
CA PHE A 440 -14.00 -8.71 -4.86
C PHE A 440 -13.93 -7.63 -3.78
N GLY A 441 -13.38 -6.46 -4.10
CA GLY A 441 -13.33 -5.32 -3.17
C GLY A 441 -14.72 -4.86 -2.73
N LEU A 442 -15.68 -4.74 -3.65
CA LEU A 442 -17.07 -4.38 -3.36
C LEU A 442 -17.75 -5.39 -2.41
N ILE A 443 -17.45 -6.68 -2.57
CA ILE A 443 -17.99 -7.73 -1.67
C ILE A 443 -17.38 -7.59 -0.28
N LEU A 444 -16.05 -7.46 -0.16
CA LEU A 444 -15.37 -7.36 1.13
C LEU A 444 -15.72 -6.07 1.89
N LYS A 445 -15.93 -4.96 1.17
CA LYS A 445 -16.39 -3.68 1.74
C LYS A 445 -17.87 -3.73 2.16
N GLU A 446 -18.61 -4.77 1.73
CA GLU A 446 -20.09 -4.84 1.81
C GLU A 446 -20.75 -3.61 1.20
N SER A 447 -20.18 -3.15 0.06
CA SER A 447 -20.64 -1.96 -0.65
C SER A 447 -22.12 -2.01 -0.98
N GLU A 448 -22.82 -0.86 -0.86
CA GLU A 448 -24.21 -0.73 -1.34
C GLU A 448 -24.30 -0.87 -2.86
N PHE A 449 -23.20 -0.62 -3.57
CA PHE A 449 -23.11 -0.69 -5.04
C PHE A 449 -22.60 -2.04 -5.56
N LYS A 450 -22.45 -3.06 -4.70
CA LYS A 450 -21.99 -4.37 -5.13
C LYS A 450 -22.93 -5.10 -6.10
N GLY A 451 -24.19 -4.67 -6.16
CA GLY A 451 -25.20 -5.28 -7.04
C GLY A 451 -25.25 -6.80 -6.90
N THR A 452 -25.08 -7.51 -8.03
CA THR A 452 -25.06 -8.98 -8.10
C THR A 452 -23.66 -9.59 -7.95
N ALA A 453 -22.64 -8.79 -7.56
CA ALA A 453 -21.29 -9.30 -7.37
C ALA A 453 -21.26 -10.45 -6.35
N ASN A 454 -20.56 -11.51 -6.70
CA ASN A 454 -20.41 -12.72 -5.87
C ASN A 454 -19.08 -13.42 -6.22
N LYS A 455 -18.66 -14.36 -5.38
CA LYS A 455 -17.42 -15.12 -5.56
C LYS A 455 -17.29 -15.73 -6.96
N LYS A 456 -18.37 -16.33 -7.49
CA LYS A 456 -18.35 -16.95 -8.83
C LYS A 456 -18.04 -15.92 -9.93
N MET A 457 -18.61 -14.73 -9.85
CA MET A 457 -18.34 -13.65 -10.79
C MET A 457 -16.87 -13.25 -10.76
N VAL A 458 -16.29 -13.06 -9.56
CA VAL A 458 -14.86 -12.75 -9.37
C VAL A 458 -13.99 -13.82 -10.05
N GLU A 459 -14.27 -15.10 -9.78
CA GLU A 459 -13.52 -16.22 -10.36
C GLU A 459 -13.65 -16.27 -11.88
N ASP A 460 -14.86 -16.17 -12.43
CA ASP A 460 -15.11 -16.30 -13.86
C ASP A 460 -14.42 -15.18 -14.66
N LEU A 461 -14.51 -13.93 -14.19
CA LEU A 461 -13.83 -12.79 -14.80
C LEU A 461 -12.32 -12.93 -14.72
N GLY A 462 -11.79 -13.32 -13.56
CA GLY A 462 -10.35 -13.42 -13.34
C GLY A 462 -9.71 -14.60 -14.08
N LYS A 463 -10.35 -15.78 -14.11
CA LYS A 463 -9.86 -16.99 -14.83
C LYS A 463 -9.67 -16.73 -16.32
N ASN A 464 -10.52 -15.90 -16.92
CA ASN A 464 -10.48 -15.53 -18.34
C ASN A 464 -9.61 -14.29 -18.62
N ALA A 465 -8.79 -13.82 -17.65
CA ALA A 465 -8.02 -12.58 -17.76
C ALA A 465 -6.59 -12.70 -17.21
N LYS A 466 -5.94 -13.86 -17.38
CA LYS A 466 -4.62 -14.15 -16.80
C LYS A 466 -3.53 -14.52 -17.81
N ASN A 467 -3.73 -14.30 -19.13
CA ASN A 467 -2.64 -14.51 -20.08
C ASN A 467 -1.48 -13.53 -19.85
N PHE A 468 -1.80 -12.29 -19.45
CA PHE A 468 -0.82 -11.35 -18.92
C PHE A 468 -0.81 -11.43 -17.39
N ASP A 469 0.04 -12.26 -16.83
CA ASP A 469 0.18 -12.46 -15.38
C ASP A 469 1.67 -12.54 -14.98
N PRO A 470 2.41 -11.43 -15.11
CA PRO A 470 3.81 -11.40 -14.72
C PRO A 470 3.95 -11.77 -13.23
N ASN A 471 4.87 -12.70 -12.93
CA ASN A 471 5.11 -13.20 -11.57
C ASN A 471 3.91 -13.93 -10.91
N ALA A 472 2.91 -14.32 -11.69
CA ALA A 472 1.73 -15.06 -11.26
C ALA A 472 0.89 -14.35 -10.16
N TYR A 473 0.86 -13.02 -10.12
CA TYR A 473 0.10 -12.29 -9.09
C TYR A 473 -1.41 -12.45 -9.27
N ARG A 474 -1.92 -12.42 -10.52
CA ARG A 474 -3.34 -12.66 -10.80
C ARG A 474 -3.77 -14.08 -10.42
N SER A 475 -2.92 -15.06 -10.75
CA SER A 475 -3.16 -16.46 -10.37
C SER A 475 -3.18 -16.65 -8.85
N LYS A 476 -2.31 -15.99 -8.12
CA LYS A 476 -2.29 -16.02 -6.64
C LYS A 476 -3.53 -15.36 -6.04
N PHE A 477 -4.00 -14.26 -6.61
CA PHE A 477 -5.28 -13.65 -6.22
C PHE A 477 -6.44 -14.64 -6.39
N LEU A 478 -6.53 -15.32 -7.53
CA LEU A 478 -7.59 -16.31 -7.77
C LEU A 478 -7.53 -17.50 -6.81
N ASN A 479 -6.34 -17.90 -6.35
CA ASN A 479 -6.22 -18.91 -5.29
C ASN A 479 -6.82 -18.40 -3.97
N ILE A 480 -6.54 -17.15 -3.57
CA ILE A 480 -7.15 -16.55 -2.37
C ILE A 480 -8.67 -16.56 -2.48
N VAL A 481 -9.20 -16.13 -3.64
CA VAL A 481 -10.66 -16.13 -3.88
C VAL A 481 -11.22 -17.55 -3.81
N SER A 482 -10.53 -18.52 -4.41
CA SER A 482 -10.96 -19.94 -4.39
C SER A 482 -11.01 -20.50 -2.98
N ASP A 483 -10.01 -20.21 -2.15
CA ASP A 483 -9.88 -20.73 -0.79
C ASP A 483 -10.82 -20.02 0.19
N TRP A 484 -11.26 -18.81 -0.14
CA TRP A 484 -12.20 -18.04 0.68
C TRP A 484 -13.56 -18.73 0.77
N LYS A 485 -14.07 -18.86 2.00
CA LYS A 485 -15.40 -19.36 2.30
C LYS A 485 -16.32 -18.16 2.55
N GLU A 486 -17.32 -17.98 1.70
CA GLU A 486 -18.40 -17.00 1.92
C GLU A 486 -19.18 -17.31 3.19
#